data_1f15c1cf355c1fccedc3f2fed7d2a8c6
#
_entry.id   1f15c1cf355c1fccedc3f2fed7d2a8c6
#
_cell.length_a   1.000
_cell.length_b   1.000
_cell.length_c   1.000
_cell.angle_alpha   90.00
_cell.angle_beta   90.00
_cell.angle_gamma   90.00
#
_symmetry.space_group_name_H-M   'P 1'
#
loop_
_entity.id
_entity.type
_entity.pdbx_description
1 polymer ?
#
loop_
_entity_poly.entity_id
_entity_poly.type
_entity_poly.pdbx_seq_one_letter_code
_entity_poly.pdbx_strand_id
1 'polypeptide(L)'
;MFRLYIISMNKINLKKILVPLDGSNNSFRGLDHAIGLAKLSGASIVGAHVSYIPGNLAYPRQGFINQTLLKEAKRYLNTAKKRCTENDIEFTSKILAGTPSHGIVKFGQEVRNGINMIVMGTRGLSSAKESFLGSVSNHVVHKSKIPVLLVK
;
A
#
# COMPACT_ATOMS: atom_id res chain seq x y z
N MET A 1 15.55 42.86 -19.88
CA MET A 1 15.91 42.30 -18.58
C MET A 1 15.16 40.99 -18.39
N PHE A 2 15.80 39.86 -18.67
CA PHE A 2 15.18 38.52 -18.54
C PHE A 2 15.25 38.13 -17.07
N ARG A 3 14.07 38.08 -16.42
CA ARG A 3 13.94 37.54 -15.06
C ARG A 3 13.95 36.02 -15.14
N LEU A 4 15.10 35.43 -14.84
CA LEU A 4 15.19 33.96 -14.73
C LEU A 4 14.32 33.53 -13.55
N TYR A 5 13.14 32.98 -13.82
CA TYR A 5 12.39 32.25 -12.80
C TYR A 5 13.10 30.91 -12.58
N ILE A 6 13.92 30.84 -11.56
CA ILE A 6 14.40 29.57 -11.02
C ILE A 6 13.15 28.92 -10.43
N ILE A 7 12.52 28.04 -11.18
CA ILE A 7 11.52 27.12 -10.62
C ILE A 7 12.33 26.23 -9.69
N SER A 8 12.21 26.45 -8.38
CA SER A 8 12.66 25.51 -7.37
C SER A 8 11.93 24.21 -7.66
N MET A 9 12.57 23.27 -8.33
CA MET A 9 12.06 21.91 -8.47
C MET A 9 12.03 21.35 -7.05
N ASN A 10 10.84 21.35 -6.44
CA ASN A 10 10.61 20.63 -5.19
C ASN A 10 11.02 19.18 -5.43
N LYS A 11 12.22 18.85 -4.95
CA LYS A 11 12.75 17.49 -5.02
C LYS A 11 11.74 16.59 -4.34
N ILE A 12 11.09 15.71 -5.09
CA ILE A 12 10.17 14.73 -4.50
C ILE A 12 11.00 13.90 -3.52
N ASN A 13 10.77 14.13 -2.24
CA ASN A 13 11.49 13.45 -1.16
C ASN A 13 10.72 12.18 -0.81
N LEU A 14 10.89 11.15 -1.63
CA LEU A 14 10.25 9.87 -1.41
C LEU A 14 11.06 9.07 -0.38
N LYS A 15 10.53 9.00 0.84
CA LYS A 15 11.19 8.31 1.98
C LYS A 15 10.51 7.02 2.37
N LYS A 16 9.19 6.92 2.21
CA LYS A 16 8.42 5.77 2.66
C LYS A 16 7.23 5.50 1.76
N ILE A 17 7.15 4.29 1.24
CA ILE A 17 6.13 3.84 0.29
C ILE A 17 5.20 2.85 1.01
N LEU A 18 3.89 3.08 0.94
CA LEU A 18 2.88 2.11 1.38
C LEU A 18 2.50 1.19 0.22
N VAL A 19 2.58 -0.12 0.45
CA VAL A 19 2.16 -1.13 -0.52
C VAL A 19 1.07 -2.01 0.10
N PRO A 20 -0.19 -1.84 -0.29
CA PRO A 20 -1.27 -2.74 0.10
C PRO A 20 -1.10 -4.12 -0.56
N LEU A 21 -1.22 -5.18 0.24
CA LEU A 21 -1.01 -6.57 -0.17
C LEU A 21 -2.22 -7.42 0.21
N ASP A 22 -2.89 -7.99 -0.79
CA ASP A 22 -4.03 -8.89 -0.61
C ASP A 22 -3.73 -10.34 -1.06
N GLY A 23 -2.48 -10.61 -1.45
CA GLY A 23 -2.04 -11.90 -1.94
C GLY A 23 -2.24 -12.12 -3.44
N SER A 24 -2.87 -11.19 -4.16
CA SER A 24 -3.03 -11.25 -5.61
C SER A 24 -1.70 -11.00 -6.34
N ASN A 25 -1.59 -11.53 -7.56
CA ASN A 25 -0.44 -11.24 -8.43
C ASN A 25 -0.31 -9.74 -8.71
N ASN A 26 -1.43 -9.03 -8.81
CA ASN A 26 -1.44 -7.57 -9.00
C ASN A 26 -0.85 -6.82 -7.82
N SER A 27 -1.17 -7.25 -6.58
CA SER A 27 -0.58 -6.62 -5.39
C SER A 27 0.93 -6.85 -5.31
N PHE A 28 1.40 -8.03 -5.71
CA PHE A 28 2.84 -8.30 -5.77
C PHE A 28 3.54 -7.57 -6.93
N ARG A 29 2.89 -7.35 -8.08
CA ARG A 29 3.42 -6.45 -9.12
C ARG A 29 3.56 -5.02 -8.61
N GLY A 30 2.58 -4.55 -7.83
CA GLY A 30 2.69 -3.26 -7.13
C GLY A 30 3.93 -3.21 -6.23
N LEU A 31 4.19 -4.27 -5.48
CA LEU A 31 5.39 -4.38 -4.65
C LEU A 31 6.68 -4.32 -5.49
N ASP A 32 6.76 -5.04 -6.60
CA ASP A 32 7.94 -5.06 -7.45
C ASP A 32 8.26 -3.67 -8.04
N HIS A 33 7.23 -2.90 -8.41
CA HIS A 33 7.39 -1.50 -8.82
C HIS A 33 7.82 -0.60 -7.65
N ALA A 34 7.26 -0.82 -6.46
CA ALA A 34 7.67 -0.09 -5.25
C ALA A 34 9.13 -0.34 -4.89
N ILE A 35 9.62 -1.59 -5.04
CA ILE A 35 11.03 -1.95 -4.85
C ILE A 35 11.90 -1.17 -5.85
N GLY A 36 11.51 -1.11 -7.13
CA GLY A 36 12.22 -0.31 -8.14
C GLY A 36 12.32 1.16 -7.76
N LEU A 37 11.20 1.77 -7.32
CA LEU A 37 11.20 3.16 -6.83
C LEU A 37 12.05 3.35 -5.58
N ALA A 38 11.99 2.41 -4.64
CA ALA A 38 12.77 2.44 -3.42
C ALA A 38 14.27 2.40 -3.69
N LYS A 39 14.71 1.58 -4.66
CA LYS A 39 16.12 1.55 -5.09
C LYS A 39 16.61 2.90 -5.63
N LEU A 40 15.75 3.60 -6.38
CA LEU A 40 16.10 4.90 -6.97
C LEU A 40 16.09 6.04 -5.96
N SER A 41 15.23 5.97 -4.94
CA SER A 41 14.99 7.08 -3.99
C SER A 41 15.64 6.88 -2.63
N GLY A 42 16.01 5.65 -2.27
CA GLY A 42 16.42 5.29 -0.91
C GLY A 42 15.23 5.16 0.06
N ALA A 43 14.01 5.01 -0.45
CA ALA A 43 12.82 4.87 0.37
C ALA A 43 12.75 3.49 1.05
N SER A 44 12.12 3.43 2.23
CA SER A 44 11.66 2.19 2.84
C SER A 44 10.26 1.82 2.37
N ILE A 45 9.87 0.56 2.53
CA ILE A 45 8.55 0.05 2.16
C ILE A 45 7.78 -0.40 3.40
N VAL A 46 6.52 0.03 3.50
CA VAL A 46 5.54 -0.52 4.44
C VAL A 46 4.55 -1.38 3.67
N GLY A 47 4.64 -2.69 3.86
CA GLY A 47 3.64 -3.62 3.34
C GLY A 47 2.46 -3.70 4.31
N ALA A 48 1.25 -3.45 3.83
CA ALA A 48 0.05 -3.50 4.65
C ALA A 48 -0.98 -4.48 4.10
N HIS A 49 -1.46 -5.39 4.96
CA HIS A 49 -2.65 -6.18 4.70
C HIS A 49 -3.80 -5.69 5.56
N VAL A 50 -4.97 -5.48 4.96
CA VAL A 50 -6.18 -5.09 5.69
C VAL A 50 -7.11 -6.30 5.79
N SER A 51 -7.25 -6.83 7.00
CA SER A 51 -8.20 -7.90 7.28
C SER A 51 -9.60 -7.31 7.40
N TYR A 52 -10.52 -7.77 6.55
CA TYR A 52 -11.90 -7.31 6.55
C TYR A 52 -12.60 -7.68 7.85
N ILE A 53 -13.17 -6.69 8.52
CA ILE A 53 -14.09 -6.86 9.65
C ILE A 53 -15.43 -6.27 9.23
N PRO A 54 -16.52 -7.07 9.19
CA PRO A 54 -17.85 -6.55 8.88
C PRO A 54 -18.26 -5.43 9.84
N GLY A 55 -18.81 -4.33 9.30
CA GLY A 55 -19.15 -3.11 10.05
C GLY A 55 -20.25 -3.24 11.11
N ASN A 56 -20.90 -4.39 11.20
CA ASN A 56 -21.89 -4.72 12.25
C ASN A 56 -21.24 -5.24 13.55
N LEU A 57 -19.93 -5.45 13.56
CA LEU A 57 -19.18 -5.77 14.76
C LEU A 57 -18.53 -4.48 15.28
N ALA A 58 -19.26 -3.73 16.10
CA ALA A 58 -18.85 -2.42 16.65
C ALA A 58 -17.55 -2.47 17.48
N TYR A 59 -17.17 -3.65 17.97
CA TYR A 59 -15.87 -3.92 18.60
C TYR A 59 -15.49 -5.37 18.33
N PRO A 60 -14.39 -5.65 17.59
CA PRO A 60 -13.84 -6.99 17.57
C PRO A 60 -13.35 -7.31 18.98
N ARG A 61 -14.07 -8.18 19.68
CA ARG A 61 -13.53 -8.80 20.90
C ARG A 61 -12.20 -9.44 20.51
N GLN A 62 -11.14 -9.18 21.29
CA GLN A 62 -9.87 -9.87 21.13
C GLN A 62 -10.14 -11.37 21.00
N GLY A 63 -9.85 -11.95 19.83
CA GLY A 63 -10.13 -13.35 19.51
C GLY A 63 -10.89 -13.61 18.22
N PHE A 64 -11.53 -12.62 17.60
CA PHE A 64 -12.32 -12.79 16.35
C PHE A 64 -11.58 -12.54 15.04
N ILE A 65 -10.27 -12.26 15.07
CA ILE A 65 -9.48 -12.36 13.85
C ILE A 65 -9.37 -13.85 13.56
N ASN A 66 -10.10 -14.30 12.54
CA ASN A 66 -10.01 -15.68 12.08
C ASN A 66 -8.53 -16.04 11.91
N GLN A 67 -8.05 -17.03 12.66
CA GLN A 67 -6.64 -17.41 12.68
C GLN A 67 -6.13 -17.77 11.28
N THR A 68 -7.02 -18.29 10.42
CA THR A 68 -6.71 -18.58 9.01
C THR A 68 -6.39 -17.31 8.24
N LEU A 69 -7.21 -16.26 8.36
CA LEU A 69 -6.97 -14.96 7.70
C LEU A 69 -5.69 -14.30 8.19
N LEU A 70 -5.41 -14.40 9.49
CA LEU A 70 -4.17 -13.89 10.07
C LEU A 70 -2.94 -14.66 9.54
N LYS A 71 -3.06 -15.97 9.38
CA LYS A 71 -1.99 -16.82 8.81
C LYS A 71 -1.71 -16.45 7.36
N GLU A 72 -2.76 -16.22 6.56
CA GLU A 72 -2.61 -15.78 5.17
C GLU A 72 -1.99 -14.39 5.07
N ALA A 73 -2.47 -13.43 5.86
CA ALA A 73 -1.88 -12.09 5.93
C ALA A 73 -0.38 -12.13 6.24
N LYS A 74 0.01 -12.92 7.24
CA LYS A 74 1.43 -13.15 7.58
C LYS A 74 2.21 -13.76 6.43
N ARG A 75 1.62 -14.71 5.70
CA ARG A 75 2.26 -15.34 4.52
C ARG A 75 2.54 -14.31 3.44
N TYR A 76 1.56 -13.47 3.08
CA TYR A 76 1.75 -12.41 2.08
C TYR A 76 2.83 -11.41 2.49
N LEU A 77 2.78 -10.95 3.73
CA LEU A 77 3.74 -9.99 4.26
C LEU A 77 5.15 -10.57 4.38
N ASN A 78 5.28 -11.85 4.73
CA ASN A 78 6.59 -12.53 4.77
C ASN A 78 7.18 -12.69 3.36
N THR A 79 6.35 -13.02 2.36
CA THR A 79 6.78 -13.05 0.95
C THR A 79 7.27 -11.68 0.49
N ALA A 80 6.54 -10.62 0.84
CA ALA A 80 6.92 -9.26 0.52
C ALA A 80 8.23 -8.85 1.22
N LYS A 81 8.37 -9.17 2.50
CA LYS A 81 9.59 -8.91 3.27
C LYS A 81 10.80 -9.59 2.62
N LYS A 82 10.65 -10.87 2.23
CA LYS A 82 11.73 -11.61 1.55
C LYS A 82 12.17 -10.90 0.27
N ARG A 83 11.22 -10.52 -0.61
CA ARG A 83 11.54 -9.78 -1.85
C ARG A 83 12.26 -8.46 -1.57
N CYS A 84 11.82 -7.70 -0.57
CA CYS A 84 12.48 -6.45 -0.19
C CYS A 84 13.89 -6.69 0.33
N THR A 85 14.10 -7.69 1.21
CA THR A 85 15.42 -8.06 1.75
C THR A 85 16.39 -8.49 0.65
N GLU A 86 15.93 -9.29 -0.32
CA GLU A 86 16.72 -9.70 -1.48
C GLU A 86 17.15 -8.55 -2.39
N ASN A 87 16.53 -7.39 -2.22
CA ASN A 87 16.80 -6.16 -2.95
C ASN A 87 17.41 -5.04 -2.08
N ASP A 88 17.83 -5.35 -0.86
CA ASP A 88 18.40 -4.42 0.12
C ASP A 88 17.45 -3.25 0.49
N ILE A 89 16.14 -3.50 0.47
CA ILE A 89 15.11 -2.52 0.84
C ILE A 89 14.59 -2.79 2.26
N GLU A 90 14.62 -1.76 3.09
CA GLU A 90 14.00 -1.79 4.41
C GLU A 90 12.48 -2.00 4.31
N PHE A 91 11.97 -3.00 5.02
CA PHE A 91 10.55 -3.40 4.96
C PHE A 91 9.92 -3.51 6.36
N THR A 92 8.77 -2.88 6.51
CA THR A 92 7.93 -3.01 7.72
C THR A 92 6.58 -3.65 7.36
N SER A 93 6.17 -4.65 8.13
CA SER A 93 4.86 -5.30 7.99
C SER A 93 3.80 -4.63 8.85
N LYS A 94 2.60 -4.45 8.30
CA LYS A 94 1.41 -3.99 9.04
C LYS A 94 0.20 -4.84 8.70
N ILE A 95 -0.53 -5.26 9.73
CA ILE A 95 -1.85 -5.88 9.60
C ILE A 95 -2.85 -4.89 10.19
N LEU A 96 -3.76 -4.43 9.36
CA LEU A 96 -4.81 -3.47 9.71
C LEU A 96 -6.15 -4.20 9.77
N ALA A 97 -7.05 -3.71 10.58
CA ALA A 97 -8.41 -4.24 10.71
C ALA A 97 -9.42 -3.28 10.11
N GLY A 98 -10.44 -3.79 9.42
CA GLY A 98 -11.53 -3.02 8.87
C GLY A 98 -11.75 -3.21 7.37
N THR A 99 -12.30 -2.20 6.71
CA THR A 99 -12.54 -2.21 5.27
C THR A 99 -11.25 -1.85 4.52
N PRO A 100 -10.77 -2.66 3.56
CA PRO A 100 -9.50 -2.44 2.88
C PRO A 100 -9.34 -1.04 2.31
N SER A 101 -10.35 -0.54 1.59
CA SER A 101 -10.29 0.78 0.96
C SER A 101 -10.09 1.93 1.97
N HIS A 102 -10.82 1.91 3.08
CA HIS A 102 -10.72 2.92 4.13
C HIS A 102 -9.44 2.74 4.96
N GLY A 103 -9.07 1.51 5.28
CA GLY A 103 -7.88 1.22 6.07
C GLY A 103 -6.60 1.71 5.39
N ILE A 104 -6.47 1.48 4.07
CA ILE A 104 -5.32 1.94 3.28
C ILE A 104 -5.24 3.47 3.30
N VAL A 105 -6.34 4.17 2.98
CA VAL A 105 -6.40 5.63 2.94
C VAL A 105 -6.07 6.22 4.31
N LYS A 106 -6.74 5.73 5.36
CA LYS A 106 -6.51 6.21 6.73
C LYS A 106 -5.06 6.04 7.14
N PHE A 107 -4.51 4.83 7.00
CA PHE A 107 -3.12 4.55 7.39
C PHE A 107 -2.12 5.39 6.58
N GLY A 108 -2.34 5.54 5.27
CA GLY A 108 -1.46 6.31 4.38
C GLY A 108 -1.43 7.79 4.70
N GLN A 109 -2.52 8.35 5.21
CA GLN A 109 -2.65 9.79 5.51
C GLN A 109 -2.29 10.17 6.95
N GLU A 110 -2.15 9.20 7.85
CA GLU A 110 -1.72 9.49 9.22
C GLU A 110 -0.27 9.99 9.23
N VAL A 111 -0.08 11.24 9.64
CA VAL A 111 1.23 11.94 9.64
C VAL A 111 2.31 11.13 10.37
N ARG A 112 1.94 10.48 11.49
CA ARG A 112 2.86 9.64 12.28
C ARG A 112 3.44 8.45 11.51
N ASN A 113 2.79 7.99 10.45
CA ASN A 113 3.26 6.87 9.62
C ASN A 113 4.31 7.32 8.60
N GLY A 114 4.35 8.62 8.27
CA GLY A 114 5.35 9.21 7.39
C GLY A 114 5.29 8.69 5.94
N ILE A 115 4.13 8.21 5.48
CA ILE A 115 3.97 7.70 4.12
C ILE A 115 3.96 8.85 3.13
N ASN A 116 4.77 8.75 2.06
CA ASN A 116 4.86 9.75 1.00
C ASN A 116 4.16 9.35 -0.29
N MET A 117 3.93 8.05 -0.50
CA MET A 117 3.29 7.52 -1.69
C MET A 117 2.62 6.18 -1.38
N ILE A 118 1.52 5.90 -2.06
CA ILE A 118 0.93 4.57 -2.13
C ILE A 118 1.23 3.97 -3.50
N VAL A 119 1.73 2.73 -3.53
CA VAL A 119 1.91 1.95 -4.76
C VAL A 119 1.07 0.69 -4.65
N MET A 120 0.14 0.47 -5.56
CA MET A 120 -0.77 -0.66 -5.49
C MET A 120 -1.16 -1.20 -6.86
N GLY A 121 -1.57 -2.45 -6.91
CA GLY A 121 -2.17 -3.02 -8.10
C GLY A 121 -3.50 -2.34 -8.45
N THR A 122 -3.82 -2.27 -9.73
CA THR A 122 -5.13 -1.74 -10.18
C THR A 122 -6.31 -2.59 -9.75
N ARG A 123 -6.08 -3.85 -9.38
CA ARG A 123 -7.10 -4.83 -8.97
C ARG A 123 -6.60 -5.72 -7.83
N GLY A 124 -7.53 -6.35 -7.12
CA GLY A 124 -7.28 -7.37 -6.11
C GLY A 124 -7.81 -8.74 -6.54
N LEU A 125 -8.06 -9.60 -5.56
CA LEU A 125 -8.52 -10.99 -5.76
C LEU A 125 -9.91 -11.11 -6.42
N SER A 126 -10.77 -10.11 -6.28
CA SER A 126 -12.20 -10.20 -6.63
C SER A 126 -12.58 -9.67 -8.02
N SER A 127 -11.65 -9.15 -8.81
CA SER A 127 -12.03 -8.46 -10.05
C SER A 127 -11.90 -9.36 -11.29
N ALA A 128 -13.05 -9.70 -11.88
CA ALA A 128 -13.15 -10.55 -13.06
C ALA A 128 -13.12 -9.83 -14.43
N LYS A 129 -13.24 -8.50 -14.48
CA LYS A 129 -13.33 -7.75 -15.75
C LYS A 129 -12.08 -6.93 -16.03
N GLU A 130 -11.50 -7.08 -17.21
CA GLU A 130 -10.19 -6.51 -17.60
C GLU A 130 -10.13 -4.98 -17.76
N SER A 131 -11.26 -4.29 -17.87
CA SER A 131 -11.30 -2.90 -18.31
C SER A 131 -11.44 -1.84 -17.19
N PHE A 132 -11.63 -2.23 -15.93
CA PHE A 132 -11.91 -1.27 -14.86
C PHE A 132 -10.97 -1.42 -13.65
N LEU A 133 -10.79 -0.32 -12.93
CA LEU A 133 -10.14 -0.33 -11.62
C LEU A 133 -10.96 -1.17 -10.64
N GLY A 134 -10.27 -1.88 -9.74
CA GLY A 134 -10.92 -2.57 -8.63
C GLY A 134 -11.54 -1.54 -7.66
N SER A 135 -12.54 -1.96 -6.89
CA SER A 135 -13.24 -1.09 -5.94
C SER A 135 -12.30 -0.45 -4.91
N VAL A 136 -11.31 -1.19 -4.43
CA VAL A 136 -10.33 -0.68 -3.46
C VAL A 136 -9.42 0.36 -4.11
N SER A 137 -8.81 0.06 -5.27
CA SER A 137 -7.92 1.00 -5.96
C SER A 137 -8.64 2.26 -6.41
N ASN A 138 -9.87 2.14 -6.91
CA ASN A 138 -10.70 3.27 -7.27
C ASN A 138 -10.97 4.18 -6.05
N HIS A 139 -11.36 3.62 -4.91
CA HIS A 139 -11.58 4.39 -3.70
C HIS A 139 -10.30 5.09 -3.22
N VAL A 140 -9.16 4.37 -3.21
CA VAL A 140 -7.88 4.92 -2.76
C VAL A 140 -7.46 6.11 -3.62
N VAL A 141 -7.56 6.01 -4.95
CA VAL A 141 -7.23 7.11 -5.88
C VAL A 141 -8.08 8.34 -5.61
N HIS A 142 -9.38 8.17 -5.37
CA HIS A 142 -10.29 9.30 -5.17
C HIS A 142 -10.18 9.94 -3.76
N LYS A 143 -9.78 9.18 -2.76
CA LYS A 143 -9.80 9.63 -1.35
C LYS A 143 -8.42 9.93 -0.77
N SER A 144 -7.36 9.46 -1.41
CA SER A 144 -6.00 9.72 -0.94
C SER A 144 -5.61 11.18 -1.13
N LYS A 145 -4.99 11.75 -0.09
CA LYS A 145 -4.35 13.09 -0.13
C LYS A 145 -2.86 13.00 -0.48
N ILE A 146 -2.31 11.80 -0.54
CA ILE A 146 -0.94 11.55 -0.95
C ILE A 146 -0.92 10.88 -2.34
N PRO A 147 0.18 11.00 -3.11
CA PRO A 147 0.30 10.39 -4.42
C PRO A 147 0.01 8.89 -4.43
N VAL A 148 -0.69 8.43 -5.46
CA VAL A 148 -1.01 7.01 -5.67
C VAL A 148 -0.51 6.58 -7.04
N LEU A 149 0.34 5.55 -7.06
CA LEU A 149 0.77 4.88 -8.29
C LEU A 149 -0.02 3.58 -8.44
N LEU A 150 -0.74 3.47 -9.55
CA LEU A 150 -1.45 2.25 -9.92
C LEU A 150 -0.62 1.43 -10.92
N VAL A 151 -0.47 0.13 -10.64
CA VAL A 151 0.29 -0.82 -11.44
C VAL A 151 -0.67 -1.84 -12.06
N LYS A 152 -0.60 -2.01 -13.38
CA LYS A 152 -1.37 -3.03 -14.12
C LYS A 152 -0.71 -4.40 -14.05
#